data_7c9d67856ac62dd806103f3bbeb5e348
#
_entry.id   7c9d67856ac62dd806103f3bbeb5e348
#
_cell.length_a   1.000
_cell.length_b   1.000
_cell.length_c   1.000
_cell.angle_alpha   90.00
_cell.angle_beta   90.00
_cell.angle_gamma   90.00
#
_symmetry.space_group_name_H-M   'P 1'
#
loop_
_entity.id
_entity.type
_entity.pdbx_description
1 polymer ?
#
loop_
_entity_poly.entity_id
_entity_poly.type
_entity_poly.pdbx_seq_one_letter_code
_entity_poly.pdbx_strand_id
1 'polypeptide(L)'
;MENGLKMTDRQKYLFDLHGFIVVEDVLTDDECDLAIEKIKERMKPMSKTPDGYDSNGTWFSTGALLDSGDPFIGLIDQAKTTAVLKEIIAPKLRLESAYSFVRTKGCPPFEMHGGHAGGSVNFRYYVRGNHIFTGLTVISFTLQEISQSDGGFAC
;
A
#
# COMPACT_ATOMS: atom_id res chain seq x y z
N MET A 1 3.38 -23.29 18.34
CA MET A 1 2.46 -22.40 19.11
C MET A 1 2.56 -21.04 18.44
N GLU A 2 1.61 -20.77 17.53
CA GLU A 2 1.50 -19.47 16.90
C GLU A 2 0.98 -18.47 17.95
N ASN A 3 1.88 -17.77 18.59
CA ASN A 3 1.54 -16.49 19.23
C ASN A 3 1.35 -15.49 18.06
N GLY A 4 0.23 -15.66 17.37
CA GLY A 4 -0.06 -14.90 16.16
C GLY A 4 -0.20 -13.44 16.51
N LEU A 5 0.57 -12.63 15.83
CA LEU A 5 0.30 -11.22 15.69
C LEU A 5 -1.19 -11.10 15.27
N LYS A 6 -1.97 -10.40 16.08
CA LYS A 6 -3.40 -10.17 15.82
C LYS A 6 -3.68 -8.70 16.03
N MET A 7 -4.67 -8.21 15.31
CA MET A 7 -5.20 -6.88 15.59
C MET A 7 -5.78 -6.85 17.01
N THR A 8 -5.48 -5.79 17.74
CA THR A 8 -6.19 -5.48 19.00
C THR A 8 -7.62 -5.04 18.69
N ASP A 9 -8.54 -5.15 19.67
CA ASP A 9 -9.91 -4.68 19.51
C ASP A 9 -9.96 -3.19 19.17
N ARG A 10 -9.03 -2.40 19.72
CA ARG A 10 -8.89 -0.98 19.38
C ARG A 10 -8.50 -0.77 17.91
N GLN A 11 -7.56 -1.55 17.38
CA GLN A 11 -7.16 -1.45 15.97
C GLN A 11 -8.32 -1.83 15.05
N LYS A 12 -9.09 -2.86 15.39
CA LYS A 12 -10.29 -3.25 14.64
C LYS A 12 -11.32 -2.12 14.63
N TYR A 13 -11.61 -1.57 15.81
CA TYR A 13 -12.53 -0.44 15.93
C TYR A 13 -12.08 0.78 15.10
N LEU A 14 -10.80 1.13 15.16
CA LEU A 14 -10.25 2.25 14.41
C LEU A 14 -10.27 1.98 12.90
N PHE A 15 -9.98 0.76 12.48
CA PHE A 15 -10.08 0.37 11.07
C PHE A 15 -11.52 0.48 10.56
N ASP A 16 -12.50 0.00 11.34
CA ASP A 16 -13.91 0.09 10.99
C ASP A 16 -14.41 1.54 10.92
N LEU A 17 -13.84 2.41 11.75
CA LEU A 17 -14.23 3.82 11.81
C LEU A 17 -13.58 4.66 10.70
N HIS A 18 -12.30 4.43 10.43
CA HIS A 18 -11.49 5.27 9.53
C HIS A 18 -11.24 4.65 8.16
N GLY A 19 -11.38 3.33 8.02
CA GLY A 19 -11.05 2.60 6.81
C GLY A 19 -9.54 2.33 6.64
N PHE A 20 -8.71 2.74 7.59
CA PHE A 20 -7.28 2.47 7.59
C PHE A 20 -6.70 2.32 9.00
N ILE A 21 -5.53 1.71 9.09
CA ILE A 21 -4.68 1.71 10.27
C ILE A 21 -3.23 1.90 9.88
N VAL A 22 -2.44 2.40 10.80
CA VAL A 22 -0.97 2.47 10.69
C VAL A 22 -0.37 1.33 11.50
N VAL A 23 0.55 0.60 10.90
CA VAL A 23 1.34 -0.46 11.55
C VAL A 23 2.78 0.00 11.57
N GLU A 24 3.30 0.26 12.76
CA GLU A 24 4.64 0.79 12.94
C GLU A 24 5.70 -0.33 12.97
N ASP A 25 6.95 0.05 12.70
CA ASP A 25 8.13 -0.83 12.79
C ASP A 25 8.00 -2.11 11.96
N VAL A 26 7.49 -1.99 10.73
CA VAL A 26 7.31 -3.13 9.82
C VAL A 26 8.62 -3.48 9.14
N LEU A 27 9.38 -2.48 8.72
CA LEU A 27 10.68 -2.59 8.08
C LEU A 27 11.76 -1.97 8.96
N THR A 28 12.96 -2.49 8.87
CA THR A 28 14.18 -1.87 9.41
C THR A 28 14.67 -0.77 8.47
N ASP A 29 15.52 0.12 8.98
CA ASP A 29 16.15 1.16 8.17
C ASP A 29 16.97 0.55 7.02
N ASP A 30 17.71 -0.53 7.27
CA ASP A 30 18.49 -1.22 6.22
C ASP A 30 17.58 -1.80 5.10
N GLU A 31 16.41 -2.33 5.46
CA GLU A 31 15.43 -2.81 4.47
C GLU A 31 14.81 -1.68 3.67
N CYS A 32 14.54 -0.55 4.31
CA CYS A 32 14.07 0.67 3.63
C CYS A 32 15.13 1.19 2.66
N ASP A 33 16.38 1.30 3.07
CA ASP A 33 17.49 1.77 2.25
C ASP A 33 17.71 0.85 1.04
N LEU A 34 17.71 -0.46 1.25
CA LEU A 34 17.83 -1.43 0.16
C LEU A 34 16.66 -1.33 -0.82
N ALA A 35 15.43 -1.16 -0.33
CA ALA A 35 14.26 -0.98 -1.18
C ALA A 35 14.36 0.30 -2.02
N ILE A 36 14.80 1.41 -1.41
CA ILE A 36 15.01 2.70 -2.10
C ILE A 36 16.08 2.56 -3.19
N GLU A 37 17.21 1.91 -2.91
CA GLU A 37 18.27 1.68 -3.89
C GLU A 37 17.73 0.94 -5.11
N LYS A 38 17.06 -0.18 -4.90
CA LYS A 38 16.47 -1.00 -5.98
C LYS A 38 15.37 -0.25 -6.76
N ILE A 39 14.58 0.58 -6.09
CA ILE A 39 13.60 1.45 -6.74
C ILE A 39 14.31 2.44 -7.66
N LYS A 40 15.38 3.10 -7.17
CA LYS A 40 16.15 4.07 -7.96
C LYS A 40 16.77 3.45 -9.21
N GLU A 41 17.28 2.22 -9.13
CA GLU A 41 17.84 1.51 -10.29
C GLU A 41 16.78 1.23 -11.39
N ARG A 42 15.52 1.09 -11.00
CA ARG A 42 14.41 0.76 -11.91
C ARG A 42 13.61 1.97 -12.37
N MET A 43 13.81 3.13 -11.75
CA MET A 43 13.04 4.32 -12.06
C MET A 43 13.18 4.72 -13.53
N LYS A 44 12.03 4.89 -14.19
CA LYS A 44 11.94 5.42 -15.55
C LYS A 44 11.01 6.61 -15.55
N PRO A 45 11.44 7.78 -16.06
CA PRO A 45 10.58 8.93 -16.15
C PRO A 45 9.39 8.65 -17.08
N MET A 46 8.23 9.08 -16.66
CA MET A 46 7.00 8.96 -17.42
C MET A 46 6.54 10.37 -17.84
N SER A 47 6.10 10.51 -19.06
CA SER A 47 5.59 11.82 -19.55
C SER A 47 4.26 12.23 -18.91
N LYS A 48 3.48 11.25 -18.51
CA LYS A 48 2.17 11.46 -17.87
C LYS A 48 2.03 10.68 -16.58
N THR A 49 1.27 11.24 -15.65
CA THR A 49 0.79 10.52 -14.45
C THR A 49 -0.28 9.49 -14.84
N PRO A 50 -0.65 8.55 -13.96
CA PRO A 50 -1.74 7.62 -14.22
C PRO A 50 -3.07 8.28 -14.55
N ASP A 51 -3.34 9.48 -13.99
CA ASP A 51 -4.55 10.27 -14.25
C ASP A 51 -4.45 11.09 -15.56
N GLY A 52 -3.35 10.95 -16.31
CA GLY A 52 -3.18 11.57 -17.61
C GLY A 52 -2.62 13.01 -17.61
N TYR A 53 -2.28 13.57 -16.47
CA TYR A 53 -1.62 14.88 -16.36
C TYR A 53 -0.18 14.83 -16.84
N ASP A 54 0.32 15.90 -17.41
CA ASP A 54 1.75 16.02 -17.73
C ASP A 54 2.57 15.95 -16.46
N SER A 55 3.51 15.04 -16.41
CA SER A 55 4.32 14.82 -15.23
C SER A 55 5.42 15.87 -15.04
N ASN A 56 5.79 16.56 -16.10
CA ASN A 56 6.93 17.48 -16.11
C ASN A 56 8.23 16.86 -15.57
N GLY A 57 8.40 15.54 -15.77
CA GLY A 57 9.56 14.80 -15.26
C GLY A 57 9.55 14.51 -13.76
N THR A 58 8.41 14.67 -13.09
CA THR A 58 8.27 14.48 -11.64
C THR A 58 7.61 13.14 -11.25
N TRP A 59 7.17 12.36 -12.24
CA TRP A 59 6.59 11.03 -12.06
C TRP A 59 7.47 9.95 -12.67
N PHE A 60 7.66 8.85 -11.94
CA PHE A 60 8.48 7.74 -12.37
C PHE A 60 7.76 6.40 -12.16
N SER A 61 7.93 5.50 -13.12
CA SER A 61 7.51 4.10 -13.00
C SER A 61 8.71 3.22 -12.68
N THR A 62 8.47 2.18 -11.90
CA THR A 62 9.46 1.14 -11.58
C THR A 62 9.18 -0.17 -12.30
N GLY A 63 8.05 -0.27 -12.98
CA GLY A 63 7.62 -1.53 -13.62
C GLY A 63 7.31 -2.63 -12.60
N ALA A 64 7.54 -3.88 -12.98
CA ALA A 64 7.29 -5.05 -12.14
C ALA A 64 8.27 -5.11 -10.96
N LEU A 65 7.85 -4.62 -9.80
CA LEU A 65 8.71 -4.43 -8.63
C LEU A 65 9.25 -5.76 -8.09
N LEU A 66 8.45 -6.82 -8.13
CA LEU A 66 8.83 -8.14 -7.63
C LEU A 66 10.00 -8.78 -8.38
N ASP A 67 10.25 -8.39 -9.62
CA ASP A 67 11.41 -8.85 -10.41
C ASP A 67 12.76 -8.42 -9.80
N SER A 68 12.74 -7.49 -8.86
CA SER A 68 13.93 -7.05 -8.13
C SER A 68 14.31 -7.97 -6.96
N GLY A 69 13.50 -8.98 -6.66
CA GLY A 69 13.74 -9.88 -5.53
C GLY A 69 13.51 -9.19 -4.19
N ASP A 70 14.27 -9.59 -3.15
CA ASP A 70 14.16 -8.97 -1.84
C ASP A 70 14.66 -7.52 -1.84
N PRO A 71 14.05 -6.64 -1.02
CA PRO A 71 13.07 -6.99 0.03
C PRO A 71 11.63 -7.17 -0.49
N PHE A 72 11.31 -6.86 -1.74
CA PHE A 72 9.93 -6.82 -2.24
C PHE A 72 9.20 -8.16 -2.20
N ILE A 73 9.92 -9.26 -2.42
CA ILE A 73 9.34 -10.60 -2.29
C ILE A 73 8.95 -10.86 -0.83
N GLY A 74 9.81 -10.50 0.13
CA GLY A 74 9.54 -10.65 1.55
C GLY A 74 8.36 -9.80 2.06
N LEU A 75 8.01 -8.70 1.37
CA LEU A 75 6.86 -7.88 1.74
C LEU A 75 5.52 -8.55 1.46
N ILE A 76 5.46 -9.56 0.57
CA ILE A 76 4.20 -10.24 0.21
C ILE A 76 3.60 -10.94 1.42
N ASP A 77 4.42 -11.57 2.24
CA ASP A 77 4.00 -12.33 3.42
C ASP A 77 4.59 -11.79 4.74
N GLN A 78 4.97 -10.53 4.75
CA GLN A 78 5.46 -9.85 5.94
C GLN A 78 4.51 -10.08 7.13
N ALA A 79 5.05 -10.56 8.23
CA ALA A 79 4.25 -11.14 9.32
C ALA A 79 3.24 -10.17 9.95
N LYS A 80 3.63 -8.92 10.21
CA LYS A 80 2.75 -7.92 10.83
C LYS A 80 1.60 -7.53 9.89
N THR A 81 1.89 -7.29 8.61
CA THR A 81 0.88 -6.89 7.64
C THR A 81 -0.05 -8.04 7.27
N THR A 82 0.50 -9.24 7.09
CA THR A 82 -0.28 -10.45 6.80
C THR A 82 -1.24 -10.80 7.95
N ALA A 83 -0.83 -10.59 9.20
CA ALA A 83 -1.69 -10.79 10.35
C ALA A 83 -2.92 -9.87 10.31
N VAL A 84 -2.74 -8.60 9.96
CA VAL A 84 -3.83 -7.64 9.79
C VAL A 84 -4.74 -8.06 8.64
N LEU A 85 -4.17 -8.36 7.47
CA LEU A 85 -4.95 -8.74 6.28
C LEU A 85 -5.82 -9.97 6.50
N LYS A 86 -5.31 -10.97 7.21
CA LYS A 86 -6.07 -12.20 7.52
C LYS A 86 -7.30 -11.92 8.38
N GLU A 87 -7.26 -10.89 9.21
CA GLU A 87 -8.40 -10.52 10.05
C GLU A 87 -9.44 -9.66 9.32
N ILE A 88 -8.99 -8.78 8.41
CA ILE A 88 -9.90 -7.85 7.73
C ILE A 88 -10.43 -8.37 6.40
N ILE A 89 -9.71 -9.26 5.71
CA ILE A 89 -10.14 -9.80 4.41
C ILE A 89 -10.62 -11.25 4.57
N ALA A 90 -9.68 -12.16 4.73
CA ALA A 90 -9.91 -13.60 4.82
C ALA A 90 -8.61 -14.34 5.19
N PRO A 91 -8.71 -15.59 5.68
CA PRO A 91 -7.52 -16.40 5.96
C PRO A 91 -6.65 -16.71 4.73
N LYS A 92 -7.25 -16.71 3.53
CA LYS A 92 -6.54 -16.95 2.26
C LYS A 92 -6.46 -15.65 1.49
N LEU A 93 -5.25 -15.19 1.28
CA LEU A 93 -4.92 -13.95 0.59
C LEU A 93 -4.35 -14.23 -0.80
N ARG A 94 -4.54 -13.31 -1.71
CA ARG A 94 -3.94 -13.29 -3.03
C ARG A 94 -3.37 -11.90 -3.29
N LEU A 95 -2.09 -11.84 -3.65
CA LEU A 95 -1.52 -10.60 -4.15
C LEU A 95 -2.16 -10.26 -5.50
N GLU A 96 -2.65 -9.05 -5.63
CA GLU A 96 -3.19 -8.52 -6.87
C GLU A 96 -2.09 -7.87 -7.69
N SER A 97 -1.36 -6.91 -7.08
CA SER A 97 -0.27 -6.19 -7.72
C SER A 97 0.74 -5.67 -6.69
N ALA A 98 1.95 -5.40 -7.14
CA ALA A 98 2.99 -4.73 -6.36
C ALA A 98 3.70 -3.69 -7.24
N TYR A 99 3.69 -2.45 -6.80
CA TYR A 99 4.28 -1.32 -7.50
C TYR A 99 4.78 -0.27 -6.50
N SER A 100 5.56 0.67 -6.96
CA SER A 100 5.95 1.83 -6.16
C SER A 100 5.50 3.13 -6.80
N PHE A 101 5.19 4.09 -5.96
CA PHE A 101 4.98 5.47 -6.36
C PHE A 101 6.25 6.26 -6.11
N VAL A 102 6.86 6.75 -7.17
CA VAL A 102 8.02 7.62 -7.09
C VAL A 102 7.67 8.95 -7.72
N ARG A 103 7.64 9.97 -6.89
CA ARG A 103 7.31 11.34 -7.27
C ARG A 103 8.32 12.30 -6.69
N THR A 104 8.60 13.37 -7.41
CA THR A 104 9.44 14.46 -6.92
C THR A 104 8.63 15.74 -6.77
N LYS A 105 9.23 16.75 -6.16
CA LYS A 105 8.59 18.04 -5.92
C LYS A 105 7.98 18.61 -7.20
N GLY A 106 6.74 19.05 -7.11
CA GLY A 106 5.98 19.60 -8.23
C GLY A 106 5.16 18.57 -9.03
N CYS A 107 5.19 17.29 -8.63
CA CYS A 107 4.31 16.29 -9.24
C CYS A 107 2.85 16.65 -9.00
N PRO A 108 1.99 16.60 -10.04
CA PRO A 108 0.55 16.78 -9.85
C PRO A 108 -0.03 15.81 -8.83
N PRO A 109 -1.05 16.21 -8.06
CA PRO A 109 -1.73 15.29 -7.15
C PRO A 109 -2.45 14.18 -7.93
N PHE A 110 -2.63 13.03 -7.32
CA PHE A 110 -3.61 12.06 -7.77
C PHE A 110 -5.02 12.52 -7.39
N GLU A 111 -5.96 12.24 -8.27
CA GLU A 111 -7.36 12.42 -7.92
C GLU A 111 -7.74 11.42 -6.80
N MET A 112 -8.53 11.90 -5.84
CA MET A 112 -9.09 11.01 -4.82
C MET A 112 -10.03 10.02 -5.48
N HIS A 113 -9.77 8.75 -5.30
CA HIS A 113 -10.60 7.68 -5.82
C HIS A 113 -10.82 6.62 -4.76
N GLY A 114 -12.00 6.03 -4.74
CA GLY A 114 -12.32 4.90 -3.87
C GLY A 114 -12.27 3.58 -4.62
N GLY A 115 -12.35 2.49 -3.87
CA GLY A 115 -12.54 1.16 -4.44
C GLY A 115 -13.73 1.19 -5.38
N HIS A 116 -13.47 0.86 -6.55
CA HIS A 116 -14.20 0.84 -7.81
C HIS A 116 -15.74 1.03 -7.75
N ALA A 117 -16.19 2.25 -8.03
CA ALA A 117 -17.59 2.54 -8.31
C ALA A 117 -18.01 1.83 -9.62
N GLY A 118 -18.67 0.69 -9.52
CA GLY A 118 -19.17 -0.08 -10.67
C GLY A 118 -18.43 -1.38 -10.96
N GLY A 119 -17.38 -1.73 -10.21
CA GLY A 119 -16.64 -2.96 -10.38
C GLY A 119 -17.20 -4.17 -9.65
N SER A 120 -16.46 -5.25 -9.74
CA SER A 120 -16.76 -6.51 -9.07
C SER A 120 -17.00 -6.32 -7.58
N VAL A 121 -17.93 -7.05 -7.01
CA VAL A 121 -18.15 -7.14 -5.57
C VAL A 121 -16.89 -7.48 -4.78
N ASN A 122 -15.89 -8.09 -5.45
CA ASN A 122 -14.61 -8.45 -4.87
C ASN A 122 -13.73 -7.25 -4.50
N PHE A 123 -14.05 -6.05 -4.99
CA PHE A 123 -13.32 -4.82 -4.68
C PHE A 123 -14.05 -3.90 -3.70
N ARG A 124 -15.23 -4.33 -3.23
CA ARG A 124 -16.08 -3.47 -2.41
C ARG A 124 -15.87 -3.70 -0.92
N TYR A 125 -15.98 -2.62 -0.18
CA TYR A 125 -16.25 -2.66 1.26
C TYR A 125 -17.77 -2.77 1.46
N TYR A 126 -18.21 -3.74 2.24
CA TYR A 126 -19.62 -3.86 2.59
C TYR A 126 -19.83 -4.57 3.93
N VAL A 127 -20.95 -4.28 4.55
CA VAL A 127 -21.36 -4.89 5.82
C VAL A 127 -22.54 -5.83 5.58
N ARG A 128 -22.44 -7.05 6.07
CA ARG A 128 -23.52 -8.03 6.02
C ARG A 128 -23.55 -8.86 7.30
N GLY A 129 -24.69 -8.89 8.00
CA GLY A 129 -24.88 -9.70 9.20
C GLY A 129 -23.86 -9.40 10.30
N ASN A 130 -23.61 -8.13 10.60
CA ASN A 130 -22.59 -7.63 11.55
C ASN A 130 -21.14 -7.99 11.19
N HIS A 131 -20.87 -8.43 9.97
CA HIS A 131 -19.52 -8.66 9.48
C HIS A 131 -19.15 -7.62 8.43
N ILE A 132 -17.93 -7.09 8.55
CA ILE A 132 -17.31 -6.23 7.56
C ILE A 132 -16.55 -7.11 6.58
N PHE A 133 -16.77 -6.87 5.30
CA PHE A 133 -16.06 -7.52 4.21
C PHE A 133 -15.30 -6.46 3.45
N THR A 134 -13.99 -6.60 3.42
CA THR A 134 -13.12 -5.78 2.59
C THR A 134 -12.68 -6.62 1.39
N GLY A 135 -12.81 -6.05 0.21
CA GLY A 135 -12.31 -6.68 -1.01
C GLY A 135 -10.83 -6.35 -1.22
N LEU A 136 -10.54 -5.48 -2.19
CA LEU A 136 -9.17 -5.01 -2.41
C LEU A 136 -8.72 -4.16 -1.22
N THR A 137 -7.60 -4.55 -0.64
CA THR A 137 -6.94 -3.81 0.44
C THR A 137 -5.53 -3.45 0.01
N VAL A 138 -5.15 -2.19 0.17
CA VAL A 138 -3.82 -1.70 -0.17
C VAL A 138 -2.96 -1.66 1.10
N ILE A 139 -1.75 -2.18 1.00
CA ILE A 139 -0.70 -1.95 1.99
C ILE A 139 0.30 -0.99 1.37
N SER A 140 0.50 0.15 2.02
CA SER A 140 1.49 1.13 1.63
C SER A 140 2.67 1.08 2.62
N PHE A 141 3.83 0.70 2.14
CA PHE A 141 5.08 0.78 2.92
C PHE A 141 5.72 2.13 2.67
N THR A 142 5.82 2.94 3.73
CA THR A 142 6.52 4.23 3.68
C THR A 142 8.00 3.98 3.93
N LEU A 143 8.84 4.21 2.91
CA LEU A 143 10.27 3.88 2.95
C LEU A 143 11.15 5.04 3.43
N GLN A 144 10.61 6.23 3.54
CA GLN A 144 11.32 7.42 4.01
C GLN A 144 10.37 8.33 4.77
N GLU A 145 10.92 9.23 5.55
CA GLU A 145 10.12 10.25 6.22
C GLU A 145 9.35 11.11 5.21
N ILE A 146 8.08 11.32 5.47
CA ILE A 146 7.20 12.19 4.69
C ILE A 146 6.60 13.22 5.65
N SER A 147 6.97 14.47 5.49
CA SER A 147 6.40 15.57 6.26
C SER A 147 5.10 16.12 5.64
N GLN A 148 4.38 16.94 6.37
CA GLN A 148 3.10 17.52 5.93
C GLN A 148 3.20 18.29 4.59
N SER A 149 4.38 18.84 4.27
CA SER A 149 4.61 19.60 3.04
C SER A 149 5.07 18.77 1.84
N ASP A 150 5.39 17.49 2.05
CA ASP A 150 6.00 16.65 1.00
C ASP A 150 4.97 15.94 0.13
N GLY A 151 3.70 15.96 0.52
CA GLY A 151 2.64 15.27 -0.16
C GLY A 151 2.68 13.76 0.13
N GLY A 152 1.77 13.29 0.95
CA GLY A 152 1.64 11.90 1.32
C GLY A 152 0.39 11.25 0.76
N PHE A 153 0.08 10.09 1.31
CA PHE A 153 -1.20 9.42 1.10
C PHE A 153 -2.29 10.17 1.86
N ALA A 154 -3.42 10.39 1.22
CA ALA A 154 -4.60 11.03 1.81
C ALA A 154 -5.81 10.11 1.71
N CYS A 155 -6.57 9.99 2.80
CA CYS A 155 -7.81 9.21 2.87
C CYS A 155 -8.82 9.87 3.82
#